data_92d4f836bd40bb60749e325b1f4db6a7
#
_entry.id   92d4f836bd40bb60749e325b1f4db6a7
#
_cell.length_a   1.000
_cell.length_b   1.000
_cell.length_c   1.000
_cell.angle_alpha   90.00
_cell.angle_beta   90.00
_cell.angle_gamma   90.00
#
_symmetry.space_group_name_H-M   'P 1'
#
loop_
_entity.id
_entity.type
_entity.pdbx_description
1 polymer ?
#
loop_
_entity_poly.entity_id
_entity_poly.type
_entity_poly.pdbx_seq_one_letter_code
_entity_poly.pdbx_strand_id
1 'polypeptide(L)'
;MKKLFSTLMLVLVALTVQAQILQPVKWKIQLNDSGSAEKEIVFTATADKGWHLYDQDLPEGGPVSTSFTFETLKGAELIGKPTSSVKPTTVYDELFAMNLRWYPGTVSFTQKFKVTDPAKFKAEGEVEFMACNDETCLPPDRVGFSFDKKNIKMTAAAETVAETPEVDQNDVTAVQPDTEIIEELPSPGIPEPD
;
A
#
# COMPACT_ATOMS: atom_id res chain seq x y z
N MET A 1 -61.37 18.96 6.11
CA MET A 1 -60.41 18.78 5.00
C MET A 1 -59.03 19.33 5.33
N LYS A 2 -58.86 20.58 5.82
CA LYS A 2 -57.55 21.15 6.14
C LYS A 2 -56.77 20.36 7.23
N LYS A 3 -57.44 19.89 8.28
CA LYS A 3 -56.82 19.06 9.35
C LYS A 3 -56.35 17.68 8.85
N LEU A 4 -57.14 17.05 7.95
CA LEU A 4 -56.79 15.76 7.36
C LEU A 4 -55.57 15.89 6.42
N PHE A 5 -55.48 16.97 5.68
CA PHE A 5 -54.34 17.25 4.79
C PHE A 5 -53.06 17.55 5.59
N SER A 6 -53.19 18.27 6.73
CA SER A 6 -52.06 18.55 7.61
C SER A 6 -51.53 17.29 8.30
N THR A 7 -52.40 16.37 8.72
CA THR A 7 -51.97 15.10 9.31
C THR A 7 -51.33 14.17 8.28
N LEU A 8 -51.87 14.12 7.05
CA LEU A 8 -51.30 13.34 5.96
C LEU A 8 -49.91 13.86 5.56
N MET A 9 -49.73 15.17 5.53
CA MET A 9 -48.42 15.79 5.24
C MET A 9 -47.42 15.52 6.35
N LEU A 10 -47.84 15.53 7.62
CA LEU A 10 -46.97 15.21 8.75
C LEU A 10 -46.51 13.74 8.73
N VAL A 11 -47.38 12.81 8.35
CA VAL A 11 -47.08 11.39 8.20
C VAL A 11 -46.16 11.14 7.02
N LEU A 12 -46.28 11.87 5.94
CA LEU A 12 -45.41 11.76 4.74
C LEU A 12 -43.98 12.23 5.05
N VAL A 13 -43.83 13.26 5.86
CA VAL A 13 -42.52 13.77 6.29
C VAL A 13 -41.81 12.81 7.30
N ALA A 14 -42.59 12.08 8.10
CA ALA A 14 -42.05 11.09 9.03
C ALA A 14 -41.53 9.82 8.34
N LEU A 15 -41.89 9.58 7.06
CA LEU A 15 -41.46 8.42 6.28
C LEU A 15 -40.15 8.64 5.50
N THR A 16 -39.54 9.82 5.59
CA THR A 16 -38.16 9.99 5.14
C THR A 16 -37.19 9.35 6.13
N VAL A 17 -37.34 8.03 6.33
CA VAL A 17 -36.36 7.21 7.04
C VAL A 17 -35.06 7.33 6.27
N GLN A 18 -34.08 7.97 6.86
CA GLN A 18 -32.73 8.01 6.35
C GLN A 18 -32.26 6.56 6.23
N ALA A 19 -32.20 6.05 5.03
CA ALA A 19 -31.49 4.81 4.76
C ALA A 19 -30.00 5.08 5.10
N GLN A 20 -29.60 4.78 6.33
CA GLN A 20 -28.20 4.85 6.70
C GLN A 20 -27.47 3.77 5.92
N ILE A 21 -26.63 4.19 5.00
CA ILE A 21 -25.72 3.29 4.29
C ILE A 21 -24.84 2.64 5.37
N LEU A 22 -24.98 1.33 5.53
CA LEU A 22 -24.19 0.57 6.48
C LEU A 22 -22.73 0.56 6.00
N GLN A 23 -21.83 1.16 6.78
CA GLN A 23 -20.39 1.23 6.52
C GLN A 23 -19.63 0.66 7.72
N PRO A 24 -19.57 -0.66 7.84
CA PRO A 24 -18.97 -1.31 9.01
C PRO A 24 -17.44 -1.27 8.99
N VAL A 25 -16.80 -0.89 7.89
CA VAL A 25 -15.35 -0.71 7.79
C VAL A 25 -15.02 0.75 7.53
N LYS A 26 -14.20 1.33 8.41
CA LYS A 26 -13.75 2.71 8.30
C LYS A 26 -12.27 2.72 7.94
N TRP A 27 -11.92 3.52 6.95
CA TRP A 27 -10.55 3.68 6.49
C TRP A 27 -9.93 4.99 6.94
N LYS A 28 -8.67 4.93 7.36
CA LYS A 28 -7.80 6.08 7.59
C LYS A 28 -6.54 5.88 6.76
N ILE A 29 -6.28 6.81 5.83
CA ILE A 29 -5.14 6.71 4.92
C ILE A 29 -4.19 7.85 5.20
N GLN A 30 -2.91 7.54 5.45
CA GLN A 30 -1.90 8.52 5.87
C GLN A 30 -0.59 8.28 5.12
N LEU A 31 0.05 9.37 4.73
CA LEU A 31 1.42 9.33 4.23
C LEU A 31 2.37 9.60 5.40
N ASN A 32 3.27 8.65 5.66
CA ASN A 32 4.33 8.78 6.65
C ASN A 32 5.61 9.26 5.95
N ASP A 33 5.99 10.48 6.26
CA ASP A 33 7.21 11.08 5.76
C ASP A 33 8.29 11.05 6.85
N SER A 34 9.19 10.08 6.78
CA SER A 34 10.33 9.93 7.69
C SER A 34 11.49 10.90 7.40
N GLY A 35 11.36 11.75 6.37
CA GLY A 35 12.44 12.61 5.90
C GLY A 35 13.48 11.91 5.03
N SER A 36 13.37 10.58 4.79
CA SER A 36 14.21 9.82 3.86
C SER A 36 13.62 9.81 2.45
N ALA A 37 14.39 9.31 1.46
CA ALA A 37 13.86 9.10 0.11
C ALA A 37 12.78 7.99 0.06
N GLU A 38 12.85 7.02 0.97
CA GLU A 38 11.81 6.01 1.15
C GLU A 38 10.74 6.52 2.09
N LYS A 39 9.50 6.39 1.69
CA LYS A 39 8.30 6.82 2.40
C LYS A 39 7.25 5.72 2.39
N GLU A 40 6.20 5.90 3.18
CA GLU A 40 5.15 4.90 3.35
C GLU A 40 3.77 5.55 3.27
N ILE A 41 2.85 4.89 2.57
CA ILE A 41 1.41 5.15 2.72
C ILE A 41 0.84 4.04 3.58
N VAL A 42 0.21 4.42 4.69
CA VAL A 42 -0.43 3.50 5.64
C VAL A 42 -1.94 3.59 5.49
N PHE A 43 -2.56 2.49 5.15
CA PHE A 43 -4.00 2.30 4.99
C PHE A 43 -4.52 1.53 6.19
N THR A 44 -5.18 2.20 7.13
CA THR A 44 -5.74 1.55 8.33
C THR A 44 -7.22 1.34 8.15
N ALA A 45 -7.64 0.08 8.14
CA ALA A 45 -9.03 -0.34 8.17
C ALA A 45 -9.43 -0.68 9.61
N THR A 46 -10.61 -0.26 10.03
CA THR A 46 -11.24 -0.65 11.31
C THR A 46 -12.62 -1.18 11.03
N ALA A 47 -12.80 -2.50 11.21
CA ALA A 47 -14.08 -3.16 11.12
C ALA A 47 -14.85 -3.08 12.45
N ASP A 48 -16.13 -2.78 12.38
CA ASP A 48 -17.03 -2.78 13.52
C ASP A 48 -17.18 -4.21 14.09
N LYS A 49 -17.61 -4.33 15.35
CA LYS A 49 -17.77 -5.63 16.03
C LYS A 49 -18.66 -6.58 15.21
N GLY A 50 -18.19 -7.81 14.99
CA GLY A 50 -18.88 -8.84 14.21
C GLY A 50 -18.66 -8.75 12.71
N TRP A 51 -17.96 -7.71 12.23
CA TRP A 51 -17.56 -7.57 10.83
C TRP A 51 -16.09 -7.89 10.64
N HIS A 52 -15.74 -8.32 9.44
CA HIS A 52 -14.37 -8.59 9.03
C HIS A 52 -14.10 -8.07 7.62
N LEU A 53 -12.83 -7.80 7.37
CA LEU A 53 -12.27 -7.37 6.09
C LEU A 53 -11.49 -8.54 5.50
N TYR A 54 -11.72 -8.87 4.24
CA TYR A 54 -10.95 -9.92 3.58
C TYR A 54 -9.51 -9.51 3.28
N ASP A 55 -8.62 -10.50 3.26
CA ASP A 55 -7.20 -10.33 2.95
C ASP A 55 -6.97 -9.98 1.46
N GLN A 56 -5.74 -9.63 1.16
CA GLN A 56 -5.23 -9.57 -0.22
C GLN A 56 -5.18 -10.98 -0.81
N ASP A 57 -4.92 -11.27 -1.97
CA ASP A 57 -4.60 -12.60 -2.56
C ASP A 57 -5.52 -13.75 -2.06
N LEU A 58 -6.83 -13.63 -2.23
CA LEU A 58 -7.79 -14.70 -1.98
C LEU A 58 -7.89 -15.67 -3.17
N PRO A 59 -8.37 -16.92 -2.95
CA PRO A 59 -8.65 -17.86 -4.03
C PRO A 59 -9.74 -17.34 -4.98
N GLU A 60 -9.69 -17.78 -6.24
CA GLU A 60 -10.75 -17.49 -7.20
C GLU A 60 -12.11 -18.08 -6.77
N GLY A 61 -13.19 -17.37 -7.11
CA GLY A 61 -14.56 -17.76 -6.74
C GLY A 61 -14.99 -17.34 -5.33
N GLY A 62 -14.10 -16.70 -4.58
CA GLY A 62 -14.38 -16.12 -3.28
C GLY A 62 -14.88 -14.66 -3.34
N PRO A 63 -14.88 -13.97 -2.18
CA PRO A 63 -15.19 -12.55 -2.09
C PRO A 63 -14.12 -11.70 -2.77
N VAL A 64 -14.43 -10.42 -2.98
CA VAL A 64 -13.45 -9.46 -3.50
C VAL A 64 -12.34 -9.26 -2.47
N SER A 65 -11.10 -9.52 -2.89
CA SER A 65 -9.89 -9.29 -2.09
C SER A 65 -9.68 -7.81 -1.82
N THR A 66 -9.09 -7.47 -0.67
CA THR A 66 -8.61 -6.11 -0.45
C THR A 66 -7.47 -5.82 -1.43
N SER A 67 -7.62 -4.76 -2.23
CA SER A 67 -6.63 -4.37 -3.22
C SER A 67 -6.33 -2.87 -3.16
N PHE A 68 -5.12 -2.51 -3.60
CA PHE A 68 -4.60 -1.12 -3.57
C PHE A 68 -4.17 -0.76 -4.98
N THR A 69 -4.95 0.10 -5.63
CA THR A 69 -4.68 0.55 -6.99
C THR A 69 -4.10 1.96 -6.97
N PHE A 70 -2.94 2.13 -7.62
CA PHE A 70 -2.33 3.44 -7.85
C PHE A 70 -2.62 3.86 -9.29
N GLU A 71 -3.66 4.67 -9.49
CA GLU A 71 -4.06 5.18 -10.80
C GLU A 71 -3.08 6.21 -11.34
N THR A 72 -2.54 7.03 -10.44
CA THR A 72 -1.50 8.00 -10.73
C THR A 72 -0.34 7.82 -9.76
N LEU A 73 0.85 7.55 -10.30
CA LEU A 73 2.10 7.59 -9.56
C LEU A 73 3.13 8.36 -10.38
N LYS A 74 3.52 9.53 -9.88
CA LYS A 74 4.52 10.40 -10.51
C LYS A 74 5.60 10.79 -9.50
N GLY A 75 6.85 10.87 -9.95
CA GLY A 75 7.98 11.23 -9.11
C GLY A 75 8.24 10.25 -7.97
N ALA A 76 7.76 9.02 -8.08
CA ALA A 76 7.99 7.95 -7.13
C ALA A 76 7.86 6.57 -7.78
N GLU A 77 8.42 5.55 -7.13
CA GLU A 77 8.35 4.14 -7.52
C GLU A 77 7.92 3.30 -6.33
N LEU A 78 6.99 2.36 -6.53
CA LEU A 78 6.55 1.44 -5.48
C LEU A 78 7.65 0.46 -5.12
N ILE A 79 7.77 0.13 -3.85
CA ILE A 79 8.67 -0.91 -3.33
C ILE A 79 7.82 -2.07 -2.81
N GLY A 80 7.83 -3.17 -3.55
CA GLY A 80 7.07 -4.37 -3.21
C GLY A 80 5.55 -4.17 -3.25
N LYS A 81 4.82 -5.07 -2.58
CA LYS A 81 3.37 -5.02 -2.37
C LYS A 81 3.06 -4.46 -0.97
N PRO A 82 1.83 -3.97 -0.72
CA PRO A 82 1.40 -3.61 0.62
C PRO A 82 1.52 -4.78 1.59
N THR A 83 2.02 -4.52 2.79
CA THR A 83 2.18 -5.52 3.86
C THR A 83 1.24 -5.23 5.02
N SER A 84 0.54 -6.26 5.52
CA SER A 84 -0.36 -6.12 6.66
C SER A 84 0.40 -6.08 7.99
N SER A 85 -0.12 -5.30 8.95
CA SER A 85 0.44 -5.14 10.30
C SER A 85 0.26 -6.37 11.19
N VAL A 86 -0.71 -7.21 10.87
CA VAL A 86 -1.05 -8.46 11.59
C VAL A 86 -1.27 -9.58 10.59
N LYS A 87 -1.11 -10.82 11.03
CA LYS A 87 -1.45 -11.98 10.21
C LYS A 87 -2.96 -12.12 10.10
N PRO A 88 -3.50 -12.47 8.91
CA PRO A 88 -4.92 -12.74 8.77
C PRO A 88 -5.30 -14.04 9.49
N THR A 89 -6.53 -14.13 9.95
CA THR A 89 -7.12 -15.36 10.44
C THR A 89 -7.60 -16.18 9.25
N THR A 90 -7.28 -17.49 9.22
CA THR A 90 -7.82 -18.42 8.21
C THR A 90 -9.03 -19.13 8.81
N VAL A 91 -10.17 -19.03 8.15
CA VAL A 91 -11.44 -19.60 8.60
C VAL A 91 -12.17 -20.23 7.41
N TYR A 92 -12.91 -21.29 7.65
CA TYR A 92 -13.87 -21.78 6.66
C TYR A 92 -15.07 -20.84 6.64
N ASP A 93 -15.31 -20.23 5.50
CA ASP A 93 -16.40 -19.30 5.27
C ASP A 93 -17.59 -20.05 4.67
N GLU A 94 -18.73 -20.05 5.38
CA GLU A 94 -19.91 -20.80 4.96
C GLU A 94 -20.63 -20.15 3.78
N LEU A 95 -20.53 -18.84 3.62
CA LEU A 95 -21.16 -18.11 2.51
C LEU A 95 -20.51 -18.44 1.17
N PHE A 96 -19.18 -18.60 1.18
CA PHE A 96 -18.40 -18.95 -0.02
C PHE A 96 -18.00 -20.42 -0.09
N ALA A 97 -18.29 -21.21 0.95
CA ALA A 97 -17.98 -22.63 1.08
C ALA A 97 -16.49 -22.95 0.85
N MET A 98 -15.57 -22.09 1.34
CA MET A 98 -14.12 -22.26 1.20
C MET A 98 -13.35 -21.67 2.37
N ASN A 99 -12.06 -22.04 2.48
CA ASN A 99 -11.16 -21.42 3.45
C ASN A 99 -10.71 -20.05 2.94
N LEU A 100 -11.03 -19.03 3.69
CA LEU A 100 -10.69 -17.63 3.40
C LEU A 100 -9.83 -17.04 4.50
N ARG A 101 -9.13 -15.96 4.16
CA ARG A 101 -8.34 -15.18 5.10
C ARG A 101 -8.97 -13.80 5.28
N TRP A 102 -9.10 -13.39 6.53
CA TRP A 102 -9.68 -12.10 6.88
C TRP A 102 -9.07 -11.47 8.13
N TYR A 103 -9.42 -10.22 8.38
CA TYR A 103 -9.02 -9.44 9.55
C TYR A 103 -10.27 -9.00 10.32
N PRO A 104 -10.48 -9.48 11.55
CA PRO A 104 -11.45 -8.89 12.47
C PRO A 104 -10.84 -7.63 13.09
N GLY A 105 -11.65 -6.57 13.28
CA GLY A 105 -11.23 -5.34 13.97
C GLY A 105 -10.30 -4.48 13.14
N THR A 106 -9.12 -4.11 13.68
CA THR A 106 -8.22 -3.15 13.03
C THR A 106 -7.01 -3.82 12.40
N VAL A 107 -6.75 -3.49 11.13
CA VAL A 107 -5.54 -3.86 10.39
C VAL A 107 -4.99 -2.65 9.66
N SER A 108 -3.67 -2.53 9.58
CA SER A 108 -2.99 -1.54 8.73
C SER A 108 -2.22 -2.23 7.62
N PHE A 109 -2.32 -1.71 6.41
CA PHE A 109 -1.52 -2.12 5.26
C PHE A 109 -0.54 -1.01 4.94
N THR A 110 0.74 -1.34 4.77
CA THR A 110 1.79 -0.37 4.50
C THR A 110 2.35 -0.60 3.11
N GLN A 111 2.18 0.39 2.22
CA GLN A 111 2.86 0.43 0.93
C GLN A 111 4.08 1.32 1.03
N LYS A 112 5.25 0.75 0.79
CA LYS A 112 6.51 1.48 0.68
C LYS A 112 6.71 2.00 -0.73
N PHE A 113 7.33 3.17 -0.84
CA PHE A 113 7.72 3.75 -2.12
C PHE A 113 8.96 4.64 -1.96
N LYS A 114 9.69 4.80 -3.05
CA LYS A 114 10.86 5.69 -3.13
C LYS A 114 10.49 6.92 -3.95
N VAL A 115 10.71 8.10 -3.38
CA VAL A 115 10.54 9.37 -4.11
C VAL A 115 11.77 9.57 -5.00
N THR A 116 11.53 9.69 -6.31
CA THR A 116 12.55 9.91 -7.35
C THR A 116 12.60 11.34 -7.85
N ASP A 117 11.45 12.06 -7.82
CA ASP A 117 11.35 13.48 -8.16
C ASP A 117 10.32 14.15 -7.23
N PRO A 118 10.78 14.76 -6.12
CA PRO A 118 9.87 15.40 -5.16
C PRO A 118 9.01 16.52 -5.76
N ALA A 119 9.52 17.23 -6.78
CA ALA A 119 8.79 18.33 -7.39
C ALA A 119 7.58 17.84 -8.22
N LYS A 120 7.64 16.61 -8.71
CA LYS A 120 6.58 15.96 -9.49
C LYS A 120 5.77 14.94 -8.68
N PHE A 121 6.07 14.77 -7.39
CA PHE A 121 5.41 13.74 -6.58
C PHE A 121 3.89 13.89 -6.62
N LYS A 122 3.24 12.81 -7.00
CA LYS A 122 1.80 12.62 -6.97
C LYS A 122 1.50 11.13 -6.85
N ALA A 123 0.66 10.74 -5.88
CA ALA A 123 0.16 9.40 -5.69
C ALA A 123 -1.34 9.46 -5.47
N GLU A 124 -2.11 8.93 -6.41
CA GLU A 124 -3.57 8.87 -6.35
C GLU A 124 -4.03 7.48 -6.70
N GLY A 125 -5.13 7.07 -6.08
CA GLY A 125 -5.72 5.77 -6.33
C GLY A 125 -6.83 5.45 -5.36
N GLU A 126 -7.13 4.17 -5.23
CA GLU A 126 -8.21 3.67 -4.40
C GLU A 126 -7.84 2.36 -3.71
N VAL A 127 -8.51 2.11 -2.60
CA VAL A 127 -8.58 0.80 -1.94
C VAL A 127 -9.93 0.20 -2.27
N GLU A 128 -9.97 -0.96 -2.92
CA GLU A 128 -11.19 -1.76 -3.09
C GLU A 128 -11.20 -2.87 -2.04
N PHE A 129 -12.34 -3.12 -1.43
CA PHE A 129 -12.48 -4.11 -0.37
C PHE A 129 -13.92 -4.62 -0.28
N MET A 130 -14.08 -5.78 0.38
CA MET A 130 -15.37 -6.34 0.72
C MET A 130 -15.43 -6.63 2.22
N ALA A 131 -16.56 -6.32 2.85
CA ALA A 131 -16.80 -6.55 4.26
C ALA A 131 -17.99 -7.49 4.45
N CYS A 132 -17.81 -8.49 5.32
CA CYS A 132 -18.84 -9.45 5.68
C CYS A 132 -18.95 -9.62 7.21
N ASN A 133 -20.08 -10.17 7.64
CA ASN A 133 -20.28 -10.77 8.96
C ASN A 133 -20.75 -12.22 8.76
N ASP A 134 -21.14 -12.91 9.83
CA ASP A 134 -21.58 -14.30 9.78
C ASP A 134 -22.88 -14.52 9.00
N GLU A 135 -23.62 -13.47 8.66
CA GLU A 135 -24.95 -13.55 8.02
C GLU A 135 -24.96 -12.99 6.61
N THR A 136 -24.15 -11.97 6.32
CA THR A 136 -24.23 -11.24 5.05
C THR A 136 -22.92 -10.57 4.67
N CYS A 137 -22.75 -10.36 3.37
CA CYS A 137 -21.71 -9.54 2.78
C CYS A 137 -22.28 -8.28 2.16
N LEU A 138 -21.58 -7.17 2.33
CA LEU A 138 -21.87 -5.95 1.58
C LEU A 138 -21.25 -6.03 0.18
N PRO A 139 -21.83 -5.34 -0.81
CA PRO A 139 -21.16 -5.17 -2.09
C PRO A 139 -19.75 -4.60 -1.90
N PRO A 140 -18.82 -4.89 -2.82
CA PRO A 140 -17.50 -4.27 -2.81
C PRO A 140 -17.60 -2.75 -2.76
N ASP A 141 -16.78 -2.13 -1.92
CA ASP A 141 -16.71 -0.67 -1.74
C ASP A 141 -15.31 -0.15 -2.03
N ARG A 142 -15.19 1.16 -2.28
CA ARG A 142 -13.94 1.80 -2.66
C ARG A 142 -13.70 3.08 -1.89
N VAL A 143 -12.47 3.26 -1.44
CA VAL A 143 -12.02 4.48 -0.76
C VAL A 143 -10.84 5.07 -1.50
N GLY A 144 -11.01 6.27 -2.04
CA GLY A 144 -9.98 6.99 -2.76
C GLY A 144 -8.94 7.64 -1.84
N PHE A 145 -7.72 7.79 -2.34
CA PHE A 145 -6.66 8.57 -1.71
C PHE A 145 -5.94 9.46 -2.72
N SER A 146 -5.39 10.58 -2.23
CA SER A 146 -4.59 11.49 -3.04
C SER A 146 -3.54 12.18 -2.17
N PHE A 147 -2.29 12.08 -2.59
CA PHE A 147 -1.14 12.76 -2.01
C PHE A 147 -0.34 13.47 -3.09
N ASP A 148 0.16 14.66 -2.79
CA ASP A 148 0.99 15.45 -3.69
C ASP A 148 2.27 15.95 -3.00
N LYS A 149 3.08 16.72 -3.71
CA LYS A 149 4.34 17.30 -3.21
C LYS A 149 4.20 18.11 -1.92
N LYS A 150 3.01 18.55 -1.53
CA LYS A 150 2.79 19.28 -0.28
C LYS A 150 2.74 18.35 0.93
N ASN A 151 2.50 17.07 0.69
CA ASN A 151 2.44 16.04 1.73
C ASN A 151 3.82 15.47 2.08
N ILE A 152 4.88 15.79 1.31
CA ILE A 152 6.24 15.33 1.54
C ILE A 152 7.18 16.48 1.87
N LYS A 153 8.08 16.24 2.83
CA LYS A 153 9.18 17.17 3.14
C LYS A 153 10.27 17.00 2.08
N MET A 154 10.67 18.07 1.43
CA MET A 154 11.82 18.07 0.54
C MET A 154 13.09 18.08 1.41
N THR A 155 13.76 16.94 1.50
CA THR A 155 15.12 16.90 2.04
C THR A 155 16.07 17.36 0.94
N ALA A 156 16.91 18.34 1.24
CA ALA A 156 17.91 18.93 0.32
C ALA A 156 18.99 17.97 -0.22
N ALA A 157 18.84 16.65 -0.02
CA ALA A 157 19.78 15.61 -0.40
C ALA A 157 19.54 14.99 -1.80
N ALA A 158 18.55 15.48 -2.56
CA ALA A 158 18.24 14.93 -3.88
C ALA A 158 18.80 15.77 -5.06
N GLU A 159 19.58 16.82 -4.80
CA GLU A 159 20.14 17.70 -5.85
C GLU A 159 21.60 17.43 -6.22
N THR A 160 22.19 16.30 -5.84
CA THR A 160 23.61 16.05 -6.18
C THR A 160 23.82 14.70 -6.86
N VAL A 161 23.23 14.50 -8.04
CA VAL A 161 23.78 13.59 -9.07
C VAL A 161 23.38 14.13 -10.46
N ALA A 162 24.00 15.19 -10.89
CA ALA A 162 24.15 15.54 -12.31
C ALA A 162 25.27 16.56 -12.45
N GLU A 163 26.49 16.17 -12.19
CA GLU A 163 27.65 16.84 -12.77
C GLU A 163 28.74 15.78 -13.00
N THR A 164 28.82 15.35 -14.25
CA THR A 164 29.93 14.56 -14.78
C THR A 164 31.14 15.48 -14.84
N PRO A 165 32.26 15.18 -14.23
CA PRO A 165 33.50 15.90 -14.53
C PRO A 165 33.99 15.45 -15.90
N GLU A 166 34.05 16.38 -16.84
CA GLU A 166 34.84 16.22 -18.05
C GLU A 166 36.29 15.91 -17.63
N VAL A 167 36.78 14.77 -18.08
CA VAL A 167 38.20 14.41 -17.99
C VAL A 167 38.93 15.18 -19.09
N ASP A 168 39.69 16.19 -18.69
CA ASP A 168 40.68 16.86 -19.50
C ASP A 168 41.83 15.88 -19.83
N GLN A 169 41.96 15.51 -21.10
CA GLN A 169 43.05 14.74 -21.64
C GLN A 169 44.17 15.71 -22.01
N ASN A 170 45.17 15.83 -21.15
CA ASN A 170 46.54 16.15 -21.58
C ASN A 170 47.49 16.16 -20.37
N ASP A 171 48.16 15.06 -20.10
CA ASP A 171 49.60 15.08 -19.90
C ASP A 171 50.20 13.67 -20.06
N VAL A 172 51.09 13.56 -21.01
CA VAL A 172 51.84 12.35 -21.35
C VAL A 172 53.21 12.52 -20.76
N THR A 173 53.54 11.70 -19.73
CA THR A 173 54.98 11.47 -19.46
C THR A 173 55.20 10.02 -19.01
N ALA A 174 55.97 9.34 -19.81
CA ALA A 174 56.37 7.95 -19.71
C ALA A 174 57.39 7.75 -18.55
N VAL A 175 57.21 6.66 -17.78
CA VAL A 175 58.33 5.89 -17.23
C VAL A 175 57.95 4.42 -17.16
N GLN A 176 58.69 3.58 -17.82
CA GLN A 176 58.72 2.11 -17.75
C GLN A 176 59.78 1.65 -16.73
N PRO A 177 59.98 0.31 -16.57
CA PRO A 177 59.30 -0.62 -15.67
C PRO A 177 60.32 -1.20 -14.67
N ASP A 178 59.80 -1.84 -13.61
CA ASP A 178 60.62 -2.83 -12.90
C ASP A 178 59.81 -4.08 -12.57
N THR A 179 60.44 -5.17 -12.93
CA THR A 179 60.04 -6.57 -12.86
C THR A 179 60.49 -7.12 -11.51
N GLU A 180 59.59 -7.83 -10.77
CA GLU A 180 60.02 -8.93 -9.86
C GLU A 180 58.80 -9.76 -9.45
N ILE A 181 58.72 -10.95 -9.93
CA ILE A 181 58.97 -12.32 -9.45
C ILE A 181 57.99 -12.79 -8.37
N ILE A 182 57.13 -13.68 -8.85
CA ILE A 182 56.60 -14.99 -8.39
C ILE A 182 56.78 -15.32 -6.90
N GLU A 183 55.67 -15.65 -6.22
CA GLU A 183 55.67 -16.76 -5.27
C GLU A 183 54.31 -17.48 -5.24
N GLU A 184 54.40 -18.72 -5.61
CA GLU A 184 53.35 -19.76 -5.66
C GLU A 184 53.13 -20.29 -4.25
N LEU A 185 51.87 -20.37 -3.77
CA LEU A 185 51.50 -21.15 -2.58
C LEU A 185 50.30 -22.03 -2.82
N PRO A 186 50.27 -23.23 -2.28
CA PRO A 186 49.47 -24.35 -2.76
C PRO A 186 48.07 -24.44 -2.16
N SER A 187 47.17 -25.06 -2.92
CA SER A 187 45.83 -25.49 -2.53
C SER A 187 45.86 -26.52 -1.38
N PRO A 188 44.94 -26.44 -0.42
CA PRO A 188 44.59 -27.60 0.40
C PRO A 188 43.33 -28.29 -0.11
N GLY A 189 43.44 -29.62 -0.15
CA GLY A 189 42.51 -30.57 -0.70
C GLY A 189 41.15 -30.68 -0.03
N ILE A 190 40.25 -31.17 -0.84
CA ILE A 190 38.88 -31.61 -0.53
C ILE A 190 38.95 -32.98 0.09
N PRO A 191 38.27 -33.32 1.22
CA PRO A 191 37.97 -34.67 1.60
C PRO A 191 36.65 -35.12 1.00
N GLU A 192 36.69 -36.35 0.41
CA GLU A 192 35.51 -37.12 -0.01
C GLU A 192 34.77 -37.74 1.16
N PRO A 193 33.46 -38.09 0.98
CA PRO A 193 32.61 -38.67 2.02
C PRO A 193 32.71 -40.20 2.08
N ASP A 194 32.56 -40.72 3.33
CA ASP A 194 32.13 -42.07 3.62
C ASP A 194 30.62 -42.10 3.90
#